data_fae86794e4792265baaf8f98d1b3e512
#
_entry.id   fae86794e4792265baaf8f98d1b3e512
#
_cell.length_a   1.000
_cell.length_b   1.000
_cell.length_c   1.000
_cell.angle_alpha   90.00
_cell.angle_beta   90.00
_cell.angle_gamma   90.00
#
_symmetry.space_group_name_H-M   'P 1'
#
loop_
_entity.id
_entity.type
_entity.pdbx_description
1 polymer ?
#
loop_
_entity_poly.entity_id
_entity_poly.type
_entity_poly.pdbx_seq_one_letter_code
_entity_poly.pdbx_strand_id
1 'polypeptide(L)'
;MTEIIKNKKAGIDSQRRLWEFVFVAILVLYPLRHIAWGLDLWDTGYGYANFEYMGTQHMDPMWLFSTYLTTAIGHFFSLLPGAGTLIGMNFYTGLSISLLAVLGYYFCTKVLKIPALLVFLGEFTAVSFCWCPTGSFYNYVTYVFYLVSVVCLYLGLARGKKGWLFAAGVALGCNVLSRFSNLPEAAMIVGVWAYGIICWLEWR
;
A
#
# COMPACT_ATOMS: atom_id res chain seq x y z
N MET A 1 35.44 -31.42 4.33
CA MET A 1 34.58 -30.74 5.32
C MET A 1 33.97 -29.43 4.78
N THR A 2 34.75 -28.58 4.10
CA THR A 2 34.32 -27.26 3.57
C THR A 2 33.25 -27.36 2.47
N GLU A 3 33.32 -28.34 1.58
CA GLU A 3 32.37 -28.55 0.49
C GLU A 3 30.97 -29.00 0.97
N ILE A 4 30.95 -29.87 1.99
CA ILE A 4 29.67 -30.34 2.59
C ILE A 4 28.96 -29.16 3.26
N ILE A 5 29.69 -28.29 3.94
CA ILE A 5 29.13 -27.09 4.58
C ILE A 5 28.60 -26.13 3.54
N LYS A 6 29.32 -25.93 2.42
CA LYS A 6 28.91 -25.06 1.30
C LYS A 6 27.64 -25.57 0.61
N ASN A 7 27.55 -26.88 0.35
CA ASN A 7 26.37 -27.51 -0.25
C ASN A 7 25.14 -27.44 0.69
N LYS A 8 25.32 -27.65 2.00
CA LYS A 8 24.24 -27.51 2.99
C LYS A 8 23.74 -26.07 3.07
N LYS A 9 24.63 -25.06 3.03
CA LYS A 9 24.28 -23.65 3.04
C LYS A 9 23.52 -23.26 1.77
N ALA A 10 23.96 -23.72 0.59
CA ALA A 10 23.26 -23.49 -0.68
C ALA A 10 21.85 -24.09 -0.69
N GLY A 11 21.67 -25.27 -0.12
CA GLY A 11 20.35 -25.92 0.04
C GLY A 11 19.42 -25.11 0.94
N ILE A 12 19.92 -24.62 2.08
CA ILE A 12 19.14 -23.78 3.02
C ILE A 12 18.74 -22.46 2.37
N ASP A 13 19.66 -21.81 1.64
CA ASP A 13 19.37 -20.54 0.95
C ASP A 13 18.36 -20.72 -0.20
N SER A 14 18.38 -21.86 -0.88
CA SER A 14 17.40 -22.21 -1.93
C SER A 14 16.01 -22.43 -1.33
N GLN A 15 15.92 -23.18 -0.24
CA GLN A 15 14.67 -23.43 0.47
C GLN A 15 14.06 -22.15 1.02
N ARG A 16 14.88 -21.27 1.60
CA ARG A 16 14.44 -19.95 2.07
C ARG A 16 13.86 -19.09 0.97
N ARG A 17 14.50 -19.04 -0.21
CA ARG A 17 13.99 -18.30 -1.38
C ARG A 17 12.66 -18.86 -1.87
N LEU A 18 12.50 -20.17 -1.87
CA LEU A 18 11.23 -20.81 -2.22
C LEU A 18 10.10 -20.39 -1.29
N TRP A 19 10.34 -20.39 0.03
CA TRP A 19 9.33 -19.94 0.99
C TRP A 19 9.00 -18.45 0.86
N GLU A 20 10.01 -17.59 0.66
CA GLU A 20 9.76 -16.16 0.40
C GLU A 20 8.91 -15.96 -0.86
N PHE A 21 9.15 -16.72 -1.91
CA PHE A 21 8.31 -16.71 -3.12
C PHE A 21 6.87 -17.16 -2.84
N VAL A 22 6.70 -18.25 -2.09
CA VAL A 22 5.36 -18.76 -1.71
C VAL A 22 4.60 -17.73 -0.88
N PHE A 23 5.25 -17.07 0.08
CA PHE A 23 4.62 -16.01 0.88
C PHE A 23 4.15 -14.84 0.02
N VAL A 24 5.00 -14.36 -0.88
CA VAL A 24 4.63 -13.28 -1.81
C VAL A 24 3.49 -13.71 -2.73
N ALA A 25 3.53 -14.94 -3.27
CA ALA A 25 2.47 -15.46 -4.13
C ALA A 25 1.12 -15.51 -3.38
N ILE A 26 1.11 -15.95 -2.12
CA ILE A 26 -0.10 -15.94 -1.29
C ILE A 26 -0.59 -14.51 -1.07
N LEU A 27 0.29 -13.55 -0.70
CA LEU A 27 -0.08 -12.15 -0.48
C LEU A 27 -0.61 -11.47 -1.75
N VAL A 28 -0.18 -11.91 -2.93
CA VAL A 28 -0.71 -11.43 -4.22
C VAL A 28 -2.07 -12.05 -4.54
N LEU A 29 -2.22 -13.36 -4.39
CA LEU A 29 -3.41 -14.09 -4.85
C LEU A 29 -4.57 -14.05 -3.84
N TYR A 30 -4.27 -14.03 -2.55
CA TYR A 30 -5.28 -14.11 -1.51
C TYR A 30 -6.29 -12.95 -1.49
N PRO A 31 -5.91 -11.67 -1.72
CA PRO A 31 -6.88 -10.58 -1.83
C PRO A 31 -7.86 -10.76 -2.99
N LEU A 32 -7.45 -11.45 -4.07
CA LEU A 32 -8.28 -11.67 -5.25
C LEU A 32 -9.44 -12.63 -5.00
N ARG A 33 -9.48 -13.34 -3.87
CA ARG A 33 -10.61 -14.22 -3.51
C ARG A 33 -11.96 -13.49 -3.43
N HIS A 34 -11.92 -12.18 -3.19
CA HIS A 34 -13.12 -11.36 -3.02
C HIS A 34 -13.68 -10.78 -4.33
N ILE A 35 -13.08 -11.08 -5.49
CA ILE A 35 -13.46 -10.51 -6.78
C ILE A 35 -14.95 -10.74 -7.10
N ALA A 36 -15.47 -11.92 -6.75
CA ALA A 36 -16.87 -12.30 -7.00
C ALA A 36 -17.84 -11.87 -5.88
N TRP A 37 -17.38 -11.16 -4.86
CA TRP A 37 -18.24 -10.70 -3.80
C TRP A 37 -19.07 -9.48 -4.25
N GLY A 38 -20.27 -9.35 -3.68
CA GLY A 38 -21.14 -8.24 -3.99
C GLY A 38 -20.59 -6.89 -3.54
N LEU A 39 -21.26 -5.82 -3.98
CA LEU A 39 -20.98 -4.44 -3.57
C LEU A 39 -21.58 -4.17 -2.19
N ASP A 40 -20.84 -3.43 -1.40
CA ASP A 40 -21.41 -2.50 -0.45
C ASP A 40 -22.07 -1.35 -1.24
N LEU A 41 -23.37 -1.17 -1.06
CA LEU A 41 -24.15 -0.16 -1.81
C LEU A 41 -23.86 1.28 -1.37
N TRP A 42 -23.22 1.48 -0.23
CA TRP A 42 -22.92 2.81 0.29
C TRP A 42 -21.71 3.43 -0.39
N ASP A 43 -20.53 3.26 0.19
CA ASP A 43 -19.34 3.96 -0.26
C ASP A 43 -18.80 3.41 -1.58
N THR A 44 -18.87 2.10 -1.78
CA THR A 44 -18.27 1.45 -2.95
C THR A 44 -19.06 1.70 -4.21
N GLY A 45 -20.36 1.48 -4.18
CA GLY A 45 -21.23 1.72 -5.35
C GLY A 45 -21.23 3.18 -5.74
N TYR A 46 -21.26 4.08 -4.75
CA TYR A 46 -21.18 5.51 -4.97
C TYR A 46 -19.81 5.93 -5.53
N GLY A 47 -18.72 5.37 -4.99
CA GLY A 47 -17.37 5.59 -5.50
C GLY A 47 -17.22 5.16 -6.96
N TYR A 48 -17.71 3.96 -7.31
CA TYR A 48 -17.62 3.43 -8.67
C TYR A 48 -18.41 4.29 -9.67
N ALA A 49 -19.61 4.77 -9.32
CA ALA A 49 -20.36 5.69 -10.14
C ALA A 49 -19.58 7.00 -10.37
N ASN A 50 -18.94 7.54 -9.35
CA ASN A 50 -18.15 8.77 -9.44
C ASN A 50 -16.86 8.59 -10.25
N PHE A 51 -16.26 7.38 -10.27
CA PHE A 51 -15.13 7.09 -11.17
C PHE A 51 -15.56 7.16 -12.64
N GLU A 52 -16.74 6.64 -12.98
CA GLU A 52 -17.27 6.66 -14.31
C GLU A 52 -17.68 8.08 -14.77
N TYR A 53 -18.25 8.87 -13.84
CA TYR A 53 -18.71 10.23 -14.11
C TYR A 53 -17.62 11.29 -14.02
N MET A 54 -16.37 10.95 -13.76
CA MET A 54 -15.28 11.93 -13.65
C MET A 54 -15.19 12.81 -14.91
N GLY A 55 -15.21 14.12 -14.70
CA GLY A 55 -15.18 15.11 -15.80
C GLY A 55 -16.53 15.37 -16.45
N THR A 56 -17.63 14.79 -15.98
CA THR A 56 -18.99 15.07 -16.44
C THR A 56 -19.77 15.92 -15.44
N GLN A 57 -20.91 16.47 -15.86
CA GLN A 57 -21.82 17.21 -14.98
C GLN A 57 -22.50 16.35 -13.89
N HIS A 58 -22.41 15.02 -13.98
CA HIS A 58 -22.98 14.08 -13.04
C HIS A 58 -22.05 13.74 -11.87
N MET A 59 -20.79 14.21 -11.93
CA MET A 59 -19.82 14.05 -10.89
C MET A 59 -20.22 14.82 -9.64
N ASP A 60 -20.23 14.15 -8.47
CA ASP A 60 -20.45 14.84 -7.20
C ASP A 60 -19.24 15.74 -6.84
N PRO A 61 -19.42 17.06 -6.74
CA PRO A 61 -18.34 17.99 -6.42
C PRO A 61 -17.70 17.74 -5.05
N MET A 62 -18.49 17.33 -4.04
CA MET A 62 -17.99 17.05 -2.70
C MET A 62 -17.16 15.79 -2.66
N TRP A 63 -17.58 14.76 -3.40
CA TRP A 63 -16.79 13.54 -3.56
C TRP A 63 -15.47 13.83 -4.30
N LEU A 64 -15.54 14.58 -5.39
CA LEU A 64 -14.35 15.01 -6.14
C LEU A 64 -13.37 15.79 -5.26
N PHE A 65 -13.86 16.73 -4.47
CA PHE A 65 -13.02 17.51 -3.54
C PHE A 65 -12.39 16.62 -2.46
N SER A 66 -13.16 15.71 -1.89
CA SER A 66 -12.70 14.88 -0.76
C SER A 66 -11.79 13.73 -1.15
N THR A 67 -11.88 13.24 -2.41
CA THR A 67 -11.19 12.02 -2.89
C THR A 67 -10.59 12.18 -4.29
N TYR A 68 -10.08 13.36 -4.62
CA TYR A 68 -9.65 13.73 -5.97
C TYR A 68 -8.73 12.70 -6.63
N LEU A 69 -7.61 12.37 -5.99
CA LEU A 69 -6.62 11.47 -6.58
C LEU A 69 -7.14 10.04 -6.68
N THR A 70 -7.89 9.58 -5.68
CA THR A 70 -8.53 8.25 -5.75
C THR A 70 -9.54 8.18 -6.88
N THR A 71 -10.34 9.24 -7.06
CA THR A 71 -11.30 9.32 -8.17
C THR A 71 -10.58 9.30 -9.53
N ALA A 72 -9.47 10.02 -9.67
CA ALA A 72 -8.67 10.00 -10.90
C ALA A 72 -8.06 8.61 -11.18
N ILE A 73 -7.54 7.94 -10.15
CA ILE A 73 -7.01 6.57 -10.28
C ILE A 73 -8.14 5.59 -10.58
N GLY A 74 -9.29 5.72 -9.91
CA GLY A 74 -10.47 4.90 -10.15
C GLY A 74 -11.02 5.08 -11.56
N HIS A 75 -11.07 6.32 -12.05
CA HIS A 75 -11.43 6.62 -13.44
C HIS A 75 -10.44 5.98 -14.42
N PHE A 76 -9.13 6.09 -14.18
CA PHE A 76 -8.14 5.39 -15.00
C PHE A 76 -8.39 3.88 -15.04
N PHE A 77 -8.70 3.26 -13.90
CA PHE A 77 -9.01 1.83 -13.87
C PHE A 77 -10.34 1.52 -14.58
N SER A 78 -11.34 2.40 -14.55
CA SER A 78 -12.60 2.19 -15.27
C SER A 78 -12.42 2.12 -16.79
N LEU A 79 -11.34 2.67 -17.32
CA LEU A 79 -10.98 2.61 -18.75
C LEU A 79 -10.27 1.29 -19.12
N LEU A 80 -9.89 0.46 -18.15
CA LEU A 80 -9.18 -0.78 -18.42
C LEU A 80 -10.14 -1.94 -18.80
N PRO A 81 -9.64 -2.98 -19.49
CA PRO A 81 -10.45 -4.12 -19.91
C PRO A 81 -11.20 -4.77 -18.75
N GLY A 82 -12.51 -4.98 -18.91
CA GLY A 82 -13.37 -5.63 -17.91
C GLY A 82 -13.82 -4.75 -16.75
N ALA A 83 -13.33 -3.54 -16.62
CA ALA A 83 -13.67 -2.62 -15.54
C ALA A 83 -15.12 -2.11 -15.58
N GLY A 84 -15.80 -2.16 -16.72
CA GLY A 84 -17.25 -1.87 -16.81
C GLY A 84 -18.14 -2.89 -16.09
N THR A 85 -17.53 -3.87 -15.41
CA THR A 85 -18.23 -4.85 -14.57
C THR A 85 -17.75 -4.75 -13.13
N LEU A 86 -18.63 -5.12 -12.19
CA LEU A 86 -18.28 -5.20 -10.78
C LEU A 86 -17.07 -6.10 -10.52
N ILE A 87 -17.01 -7.25 -11.19
CA ILE A 87 -15.91 -8.20 -11.07
C ILE A 87 -14.58 -7.57 -11.49
N GLY A 88 -14.58 -6.81 -12.57
CA GLY A 88 -13.36 -6.11 -13.04
C GLY A 88 -12.89 -5.04 -12.06
N MET A 89 -13.81 -4.22 -11.52
CA MET A 89 -13.43 -3.21 -10.54
C MET A 89 -12.96 -3.82 -9.22
N ASN A 90 -13.59 -4.90 -8.76
CA ASN A 90 -13.13 -5.67 -7.60
C ASN A 90 -11.74 -6.29 -7.84
N PHE A 91 -11.45 -6.72 -9.07
CA PHE A 91 -10.12 -7.22 -9.43
C PHE A 91 -9.05 -6.12 -9.26
N TYR A 92 -9.28 -4.91 -9.77
CA TYR A 92 -8.33 -3.79 -9.62
C TYR A 92 -8.18 -3.34 -8.17
N THR A 93 -9.26 -3.38 -7.38
CA THR A 93 -9.18 -3.17 -5.93
C THR A 93 -8.32 -4.24 -5.26
N GLY A 94 -8.54 -5.52 -5.59
CA GLY A 94 -7.74 -6.63 -5.10
C GLY A 94 -6.26 -6.48 -5.42
N LEU A 95 -5.92 -6.00 -6.62
CA LEU A 95 -4.53 -5.68 -6.99
C LEU A 95 -3.92 -4.57 -6.12
N SER A 96 -4.71 -3.55 -5.75
CA SER A 96 -4.23 -2.48 -4.85
C SER A 96 -3.94 -3.02 -3.45
N ILE A 97 -4.77 -3.92 -2.94
CA ILE A 97 -4.54 -4.62 -1.66
C ILE A 97 -3.29 -5.49 -1.74
N SER A 98 -3.13 -6.24 -2.83
CA SER A 98 -1.95 -7.07 -3.07
C SER A 98 -0.67 -6.23 -3.11
N LEU A 99 -0.71 -5.08 -3.79
CA LEU A 99 0.41 -4.14 -3.84
C LEU A 99 0.79 -3.64 -2.45
N LEU A 100 -0.21 -3.25 -1.64
CA LEU A 100 0.01 -2.81 -0.27
C LEU A 100 0.69 -3.89 0.57
N ALA A 101 0.17 -5.12 0.57
CA ALA A 101 0.71 -6.23 1.33
C ALA A 101 2.14 -6.59 0.88
N VAL A 102 2.41 -6.61 -0.43
CA VAL A 102 3.75 -6.90 -0.97
C VAL A 102 4.75 -5.80 -0.64
N LEU A 103 4.37 -4.53 -0.73
CA LEU A 103 5.23 -3.40 -0.34
C LEU A 103 5.57 -3.47 1.16
N GLY A 104 4.59 -3.72 2.03
CA GLY A 104 4.80 -3.91 3.46
C GLY A 104 5.74 -5.09 3.75
N TYR A 105 5.48 -6.23 3.10
CA TYR A 105 6.32 -7.42 3.22
C TYR A 105 7.79 -7.15 2.83
N TYR A 106 8.02 -6.52 1.68
CA TYR A 106 9.38 -6.19 1.23
C TYR A 106 10.05 -5.18 2.14
N PHE A 107 9.36 -4.15 2.57
CA PHE A 107 9.92 -3.17 3.50
C PHE A 107 10.34 -3.83 4.82
N CYS A 108 9.45 -4.58 5.44
CA CYS A 108 9.75 -5.24 6.71
C CYS A 108 10.86 -6.30 6.59
N THR A 109 10.86 -7.11 5.52
CA THR A 109 11.84 -8.20 5.38
C THR A 109 13.18 -7.72 4.85
N LYS A 110 13.22 -6.83 3.85
CA LYS A 110 14.46 -6.44 3.16
C LYS A 110 15.10 -5.19 3.75
N VAL A 111 14.30 -4.27 4.31
CA VAL A 111 14.82 -3.03 4.90
C VAL A 111 14.97 -3.17 6.41
N LEU A 112 13.91 -3.54 7.12
CA LEU A 112 13.92 -3.70 8.57
C LEU A 112 14.53 -5.03 9.04
N LYS A 113 14.76 -6.00 8.13
CA LYS A 113 15.35 -7.31 8.40
C LYS A 113 14.55 -8.18 9.37
N ILE A 114 13.24 -7.98 9.44
CA ILE A 114 12.35 -8.82 10.25
C ILE A 114 12.23 -10.22 9.58
N PRO A 115 12.13 -11.32 10.37
CA PRO A 115 11.98 -12.66 9.81
C PRO A 115 10.78 -12.79 8.89
N ALA A 116 10.99 -13.33 7.67
CA ALA A 116 10.00 -13.39 6.60
C ALA A 116 8.68 -14.06 7.00
N LEU A 117 8.75 -15.15 7.78
CA LEU A 117 7.55 -15.84 8.26
C LEU A 117 6.71 -14.95 9.19
N LEU A 118 7.36 -14.22 10.11
CA LEU A 118 6.65 -13.32 11.03
C LEU A 118 5.94 -12.19 10.28
N VAL A 119 6.63 -11.60 9.30
CA VAL A 119 6.03 -10.55 8.46
C VAL A 119 4.88 -11.12 7.64
N PHE A 120 5.06 -12.29 7.03
CA PHE A 120 4.00 -12.95 6.27
C PHE A 120 2.75 -13.19 7.13
N LEU A 121 2.92 -13.73 8.35
CA LEU A 121 1.80 -13.95 9.25
C LEU A 121 1.08 -12.65 9.63
N GLY A 122 1.84 -11.57 9.88
CA GLY A 122 1.27 -10.25 10.16
C GLY A 122 0.46 -9.69 8.99
N GLU A 123 1.04 -9.66 7.79
CA GLU A 123 0.38 -9.19 6.57
C GLU A 123 -0.83 -10.05 6.20
N PHE A 124 -0.70 -11.36 6.28
CA PHE A 124 -1.80 -12.29 5.99
C PHE A 124 -2.96 -12.10 6.97
N THR A 125 -2.65 -11.91 8.26
CA THR A 125 -3.65 -11.60 9.29
C THR A 125 -4.32 -10.25 9.00
N ALA A 126 -3.55 -9.22 8.70
CA ALA A 126 -4.08 -7.89 8.37
C ALA A 126 -5.03 -7.95 7.17
N VAL A 127 -4.64 -8.62 6.07
CA VAL A 127 -5.49 -8.77 4.88
C VAL A 127 -6.73 -9.65 5.15
N SER A 128 -6.62 -10.64 6.06
CA SER A 128 -7.73 -11.56 6.36
C SER A 128 -8.80 -10.92 7.24
N PHE A 129 -8.41 -10.10 8.21
CA PHE A 129 -9.28 -9.50 9.22
C PHE A 129 -9.56 -8.01 8.95
N CYS A 130 -9.04 -7.45 7.86
CA CYS A 130 -9.37 -6.09 7.48
C CYS A 130 -10.88 -5.98 7.23
N TRP A 131 -11.54 -5.14 8.03
CA TRP A 131 -12.98 -4.86 7.90
C TRP A 131 -13.32 -4.07 6.64
N CYS A 132 -12.32 -3.51 5.94
CA CYS A 132 -12.58 -2.71 4.75
C CYS A 132 -13.29 -3.56 3.69
N PRO A 133 -14.49 -3.15 3.20
CA PRO A 133 -15.14 -3.79 2.08
C PRO A 133 -14.17 -3.87 0.90
N THR A 134 -14.18 -4.98 0.19
CA THR A 134 -13.27 -5.23 -0.95
C THR A 134 -13.48 -4.26 -2.11
N GLY A 135 -14.52 -3.45 -2.04
CA GLY A 135 -14.82 -2.41 -2.98
C GLY A 135 -14.50 -0.98 -2.54
N SER A 136 -14.00 -0.76 -1.34
CA SER A 136 -13.58 0.57 -0.86
C SER A 136 -12.23 0.97 -1.44
N PHE A 137 -12.21 1.28 -2.73
CA PHE A 137 -10.99 1.59 -3.47
C PHE A 137 -10.20 2.75 -2.85
N TYR A 138 -10.85 3.80 -2.34
CA TYR A 138 -10.16 4.97 -1.76
C TYR A 138 -9.33 4.62 -0.51
N ASN A 139 -9.79 3.73 0.35
CA ASN A 139 -9.04 3.33 1.52
C ASN A 139 -7.72 2.64 1.13
N TYR A 140 -7.74 1.74 0.17
CA TYR A 140 -6.53 1.00 -0.23
C TYR A 140 -5.54 1.89 -0.96
N VAL A 141 -6.00 2.84 -1.76
CA VAL A 141 -5.14 3.82 -2.42
C VAL A 141 -4.43 4.71 -1.39
N THR A 142 -5.16 5.18 -0.37
CA THR A 142 -4.54 5.96 0.72
C THR A 142 -3.52 5.15 1.48
N TYR A 143 -3.80 3.89 1.81
CA TYR A 143 -2.84 3.04 2.52
C TYR A 143 -1.56 2.78 1.71
N VAL A 144 -1.66 2.63 0.40
CA VAL A 144 -0.48 2.50 -0.47
C VAL A 144 0.37 3.76 -0.39
N PHE A 145 -0.21 4.95 -0.57
CA PHE A 145 0.55 6.21 -0.51
C PHE A 145 1.11 6.48 0.88
N TYR A 146 0.36 6.17 1.94
CA TYR A 146 0.85 6.30 3.30
C TYR A 146 2.04 5.38 3.56
N LEU A 147 1.95 4.10 3.19
CA LEU A 147 3.06 3.16 3.31
C LEU A 147 4.29 3.61 2.52
N VAL A 148 4.11 4.06 1.28
CA VAL A 148 5.21 4.61 0.46
C VAL A 148 5.84 5.82 1.15
N SER A 149 5.04 6.71 1.74
CA SER A 149 5.54 7.86 2.50
C SER A 149 6.39 7.41 3.70
N VAL A 150 5.91 6.47 4.50
CA VAL A 150 6.65 5.91 5.66
C VAL A 150 7.96 5.25 5.22
N VAL A 151 7.93 4.44 4.16
CA VAL A 151 9.14 3.79 3.62
C VAL A 151 10.16 4.83 3.15
N CYS A 152 9.73 5.82 2.38
CA CYS A 152 10.59 6.89 1.88
C CYS A 152 11.14 7.74 3.03
N LEU A 153 10.32 8.05 4.04
CA LEU A 153 10.77 8.79 5.22
C LEU A 153 11.85 8.02 5.97
N TYR A 154 11.61 6.74 6.24
CA TYR A 154 12.60 5.88 6.91
C TYR A 154 13.92 5.83 6.12
N LEU A 155 13.86 5.61 4.81
CA LEU A 155 15.05 5.55 3.96
C LEU A 155 15.76 6.90 3.88
N GLY A 156 15.02 8.00 3.89
CA GLY A 156 15.55 9.37 3.90
C GLY A 156 16.33 9.66 5.16
N LEU A 157 15.75 9.34 6.33
CA LEU A 157 16.39 9.54 7.64
C LEU A 157 17.57 8.58 7.82
N ALA A 158 17.38 7.27 7.57
CA ALA A 158 18.42 6.26 7.77
C ALA A 158 19.63 6.43 6.82
N ARG A 159 19.44 6.99 5.63
CA ARG A 159 20.52 7.17 4.62
C ARG A 159 20.98 8.60 4.46
N GLY A 160 20.37 9.57 5.16
CA GLY A 160 20.66 10.99 5.04
C GLY A 160 20.40 11.57 3.64
N LYS A 161 19.52 10.97 2.84
CA LYS A 161 19.29 11.37 1.43
C LYS A 161 18.02 12.23 1.31
N LYS A 162 18.19 13.51 1.01
CA LYS A 162 17.11 14.50 0.83
C LYS A 162 16.07 14.09 -0.23
N GLY A 163 16.48 13.38 -1.29
CA GLY A 163 15.56 12.90 -2.33
C GLY A 163 14.49 11.94 -1.80
N TRP A 164 14.82 11.08 -0.84
CA TRP A 164 13.84 10.22 -0.18
C TRP A 164 12.89 11.00 0.72
N LEU A 165 13.38 12.04 1.42
CA LEU A 165 12.53 12.92 2.22
C LEU A 165 11.54 13.69 1.33
N PHE A 166 11.99 14.18 0.17
CA PHE A 166 11.12 14.80 -0.82
C PHE A 166 10.06 13.81 -1.33
N ALA A 167 10.46 12.59 -1.69
CA ALA A 167 9.53 11.55 -2.13
C ALA A 167 8.51 11.18 -1.05
N ALA A 168 8.92 11.16 0.24
CA ALA A 168 8.01 10.96 1.36
C ALA A 168 6.94 12.06 1.43
N GLY A 169 7.34 13.33 1.28
CA GLY A 169 6.41 14.44 1.26
C GLY A 169 5.44 14.41 0.08
N VAL A 170 5.92 14.05 -1.11
CA VAL A 170 5.07 13.86 -2.30
C VAL A 170 4.05 12.74 -2.07
N ALA A 171 4.50 11.58 -1.57
CA ALA A 171 3.59 10.46 -1.28
C ALA A 171 2.55 10.82 -0.20
N LEU A 172 2.94 11.56 0.84
CA LEU A 172 2.02 12.06 1.86
C LEU A 172 1.01 13.05 1.27
N GLY A 173 1.43 13.94 0.38
CA GLY A 173 0.55 14.83 -0.37
C GLY A 173 -0.45 14.05 -1.24
N CYS A 174 0.00 13.01 -1.95
CA CYS A 174 -0.86 12.10 -2.69
C CYS A 174 -1.87 11.39 -1.78
N ASN A 175 -1.46 10.98 -0.57
CA ASN A 175 -2.36 10.39 0.40
C ASN A 175 -3.50 11.35 0.82
N VAL A 176 -3.18 12.60 1.11
CA VAL A 176 -4.17 13.65 1.44
C VAL A 176 -5.08 13.94 0.25
N LEU A 177 -4.54 14.01 -0.98
CA LEU A 177 -5.34 14.19 -2.21
C LEU A 177 -6.22 12.96 -2.52
N SER A 178 -5.83 11.79 -2.07
CA SER A 178 -6.63 10.57 -2.20
C SER A 178 -7.81 10.54 -1.24
N ARG A 179 -7.65 11.15 -0.07
CA ARG A 179 -8.72 11.33 0.93
C ARG A 179 -8.39 12.53 1.83
N PHE A 180 -9.14 13.60 1.69
CA PHE A 180 -8.87 14.84 2.42
C PHE A 180 -8.89 14.68 3.95
N SER A 181 -9.71 13.75 4.48
CA SER A 181 -9.74 13.42 5.91
C SER A 181 -8.41 12.87 6.46
N ASN A 182 -7.45 12.52 5.61
CA ASN A 182 -6.11 12.08 6.00
C ASN A 182 -5.13 13.25 6.23
N LEU A 183 -5.60 14.49 6.13
CA LEU A 183 -4.78 15.68 6.43
C LEU A 183 -4.05 15.61 7.80
N PRO A 184 -4.65 15.05 8.87
CA PRO A 184 -3.95 14.88 10.16
C PRO A 184 -2.71 13.98 10.09
N GLU A 185 -2.59 13.10 9.08
CA GLU A 185 -1.41 12.25 8.89
C GLU A 185 -0.16 13.07 8.50
N ALA A 186 -0.35 14.32 8.04
CA ALA A 186 0.73 15.28 7.85
C ALA A 186 1.51 15.55 9.16
N ALA A 187 0.94 15.19 10.33
CA ALA A 187 1.66 15.22 11.61
C ALA A 187 2.92 14.34 11.62
N MET A 188 3.14 13.45 10.66
CA MET A 188 4.42 12.76 10.45
C MET A 188 5.62 13.72 10.36
N ILE A 189 5.41 14.97 9.94
CA ILE A 189 6.45 16.01 9.92
C ILE A 189 7.03 16.27 11.33
N VAL A 190 6.22 16.07 12.37
CA VAL A 190 6.67 16.18 13.78
C VAL A 190 7.71 15.10 14.08
N GLY A 191 7.57 13.90 13.50
CA GLY A 191 8.57 12.83 13.63
C GLY A 191 9.92 13.23 13.01
N VAL A 192 9.91 13.98 11.90
CA VAL A 192 11.15 14.50 11.28
C VAL A 192 11.81 15.53 12.19
N TRP A 193 11.06 16.42 12.80
CA TRP A 193 11.58 17.41 13.75
C TRP A 193 12.13 16.75 15.02
N ALA A 194 11.39 15.79 15.60
CA ALA A 194 11.85 15.04 16.76
C ALA A 194 13.17 14.30 16.48
N TYR A 195 13.26 13.63 15.33
CA TYR A 195 14.49 12.98 14.88
C TYR A 195 15.65 13.99 14.74
N GLY A 196 15.40 15.14 14.10
CA GLY A 196 16.39 16.20 13.95
C GLY A 196 16.89 16.72 15.29
N ILE A 197 16.01 16.92 16.29
CA ILE A 197 16.38 17.35 17.64
C ILE A 197 17.20 16.29 18.36
N ILE A 198 16.81 15.02 18.29
CA ILE A 198 17.54 13.90 18.93
C ILE A 198 18.95 13.81 18.35
N CYS A 199 19.10 13.79 17.03
CA CYS A 199 20.41 13.76 16.39
C CYS A 199 21.28 14.98 16.77
N TRP A 200 20.67 16.16 16.90
CA TRP A 200 21.41 17.36 17.31
C TRP A 200 21.87 17.28 18.77
N LEU A 201 21.10 16.69 19.66
CA LEU A 201 21.47 16.48 21.06
C LEU A 201 22.58 15.44 21.23
N GLU A 202 22.61 14.39 20.39
CA GLU A 202 23.67 13.37 20.42
C GLU A 202 25.03 13.88 19.92
N TRP A 203 25.06 14.98 19.16
CA TRP A 203 26.28 15.61 18.67
C TRP A 203 26.85 16.72 19.59
N ARG A 204 26.21 16.99 20.73
CA ARG A 204 26.69 17.88 21.78
C ARG A 204 27.23 17.12 22.97
#